data_3740ff039700b5f9611810188f421bc5
#
_entry.id   3740ff039700b5f9611810188f421bc5
#
_cell.length_a   1.000
_cell.length_b   1.000
_cell.length_c   1.000
_cell.angle_alpha   90.00
_cell.angle_beta   90.00
_cell.angle_gamma   90.00
#
_symmetry.space_group_name_H-M   'P 1'
#
loop_
_entity.id
_entity.type
_entity.pdbx_description
1 polymer ?
#
loop_
_entity_poly.entity_id
_entity_poly.type
_entity_poly.pdbx_seq_one_letter_code
_entity_poly.pdbx_strand_id
1 'polypeptide(L)'
;MELRHRALEVLCLPDPEEKAAAALDMYARQALYSIAAQAPALPDPAPDLPGRPLRPELRHHTAVARRSPATPEGRAVLIHAIAHIEFNAINLALDAVWRFDGMPQQY
;
A
#
# COMPACT_ATOMS: atom_id res chain seq x y z
N MET A 1 -3.88 20.01 1.85
CA MET A 1 -3.06 18.96 2.50
C MET A 1 -1.89 18.62 1.60
N GLU A 2 -0.76 18.40 2.16
CA GLU A 2 0.44 18.05 1.42
C GLU A 2 0.37 16.55 1.02
N LEU A 3 0.76 16.25 -0.22
CA LEU A 3 0.59 14.92 -0.82
C LEU A 3 1.30 13.81 -0.03
N ARG A 4 2.53 14.04 0.41
CA ARG A 4 3.32 13.06 1.16
C ARG A 4 2.67 12.72 2.49
N HIS A 5 2.10 13.72 3.16
CA HIS A 5 1.38 13.50 4.41
C HIS A 5 0.15 12.60 4.19
N ARG A 6 -0.60 12.86 3.13
CA ARG A 6 -1.76 12.02 2.79
C ARG A 6 -1.34 10.60 2.44
N ALA A 7 -0.23 10.44 1.70
CA ALA A 7 0.29 9.12 1.36
C ALA A 7 0.64 8.32 2.62
N LEU A 8 1.25 8.95 3.61
CA LEU A 8 1.54 8.31 4.88
C LEU A 8 0.26 7.90 5.62
N GLU A 9 -0.75 8.76 5.67
CA GLU A 9 -2.05 8.42 6.28
C GLU A 9 -2.66 7.17 5.63
N VAL A 10 -2.65 7.11 4.29
CA VAL A 10 -3.21 5.97 3.56
C VAL A 10 -2.37 4.72 3.78
N LEU A 11 -1.04 4.86 3.82
CA LEU A 11 -0.14 3.74 4.09
C LEU A 11 -0.41 3.09 5.46
N CYS A 12 -0.85 3.88 6.43
CA CYS A 12 -1.17 3.40 7.77
C CYS A 12 -2.51 2.64 7.85
N LEU A 13 -3.39 2.74 6.84
CA LEU A 13 -4.67 2.04 6.84
C LEU A 13 -4.44 0.52 6.78
N PRO A 14 -5.01 -0.25 7.72
CA PRO A 14 -4.82 -1.70 7.72
C PRO A 14 -5.76 -2.44 6.77
N ASP A 15 -6.95 -1.92 6.52
CA ASP A 15 -7.94 -2.60 5.68
C ASP A 15 -7.60 -2.45 4.19
N PRO A 16 -7.48 -3.57 3.43
CA PRO A 16 -7.11 -3.51 2.02
C PRO A 16 -8.09 -2.73 1.14
N GLU A 17 -9.40 -2.87 1.38
CA GLU A 17 -10.40 -2.17 0.59
C GLU A 17 -10.36 -0.66 0.84
N GLU A 18 -10.27 -0.26 2.12
CA GLU A 18 -10.15 1.15 2.49
C GLU A 18 -8.86 1.76 1.92
N LYS A 19 -7.76 1.04 2.02
CA LYS A 19 -6.47 1.50 1.49
C LYS A 19 -6.53 1.67 -0.02
N ALA A 20 -7.06 0.70 -0.76
CA ALA A 20 -7.20 0.77 -2.20
C ALA A 20 -8.11 1.93 -2.62
N ALA A 21 -9.26 2.09 -1.97
CA ALA A 21 -10.18 3.18 -2.25
C ALA A 21 -9.55 4.54 -1.96
N ALA A 22 -8.83 4.67 -0.85
CA ALA A 22 -8.13 5.91 -0.49
C ALA A 22 -7.00 6.24 -1.47
N ALA A 23 -6.26 5.24 -1.95
CA ALA A 23 -5.22 5.43 -2.96
C ALA A 23 -5.80 5.90 -4.29
N LEU A 24 -6.90 5.32 -4.73
CA LEU A 24 -7.61 5.76 -5.93
C LEU A 24 -8.14 7.19 -5.77
N ASP A 25 -8.69 7.53 -4.62
CA ASP A 25 -9.15 8.88 -4.32
C ASP A 25 -8.00 9.90 -4.35
N MET A 26 -6.83 9.54 -3.80
CA MET A 26 -5.62 10.37 -3.90
C MET A 26 -5.27 10.67 -5.36
N TYR A 27 -5.27 9.66 -6.21
CA TYR A 27 -4.97 9.83 -7.62
C TYR A 27 -6.00 10.73 -8.31
N ALA A 28 -7.28 10.50 -8.06
CA ALA A 28 -8.37 11.29 -8.65
C ALA A 28 -8.31 12.76 -8.22
N ARG A 29 -7.87 13.03 -7.01
CA ARG A 29 -7.79 14.37 -6.42
C ARG A 29 -6.38 14.94 -6.39
N GLN A 30 -5.47 14.41 -7.18
CA GLN A 30 -4.05 14.78 -7.13
C GLN A 30 -3.81 16.29 -7.27
N ALA A 31 -4.64 16.99 -8.05
CA ALA A 31 -4.53 18.43 -8.26
C ALA A 31 -4.87 19.26 -7.01
N LEU A 32 -5.55 18.66 -6.01
CA LEU A 32 -5.93 19.33 -4.77
C LEU A 32 -4.84 19.27 -3.69
N TYR A 33 -3.84 18.41 -3.87
CA TYR A 33 -2.74 18.29 -2.92
C TYR A 33 -1.60 19.22 -3.28
N SER A 34 -1.00 19.84 -2.27
CA SER A 34 0.23 20.60 -2.46
C SER A 34 1.43 19.65 -2.49
N ILE A 35 2.44 20.01 -3.28
CA ILE A 35 3.73 19.32 -3.30
C ILE A 35 4.75 20.33 -2.81
N ALA A 36 5.25 20.13 -1.60
CA ALA A 36 6.24 21.03 -1.02
C ALA A 36 7.58 20.87 -1.74
N ALA A 37 8.22 21.99 -2.09
CA ALA A 37 9.55 21.99 -2.69
C ALA A 37 10.61 21.44 -1.72
N GLN A 38 10.39 21.65 -0.43
CA GLN A 38 11.17 21.04 0.65
C GLN A 38 10.20 20.26 1.54
N ALA A 39 10.57 19.03 1.88
CA ALA A 39 9.70 18.22 2.71
C ALA A 39 9.52 18.87 4.08
N PRO A 40 8.27 19.16 4.50
CA PRO A 40 8.04 19.46 5.90
C PRO A 40 8.42 18.22 6.73
N ALA A 41 8.82 18.45 7.98
CA ALA A 41 9.03 17.34 8.90
C ALA A 41 7.72 16.57 9.03
N LEU A 42 7.69 15.35 8.55
CA LEU A 42 6.55 14.46 8.74
C LEU A 42 6.67 13.81 10.12
N PRO A 43 5.54 13.50 10.77
CA PRO A 43 5.61 12.76 12.03
C PRO A 43 6.25 11.39 11.77
N ASP A 44 6.93 10.88 12.80
CA ASP A 44 7.49 9.54 12.72
C ASP A 44 6.38 8.53 12.38
N PRO A 45 6.60 7.65 11.42
CA PRO A 45 5.62 6.63 11.10
C PRO A 45 5.41 5.66 12.25
N ALA A 46 4.23 5.05 12.30
CA ALA A 46 4.00 3.95 13.23
C ALA A 46 5.03 2.83 13.00
N PRO A 47 5.52 2.17 14.08
CA PRO A 47 6.58 1.17 13.95
C PRO A 47 6.19 -0.04 13.11
N ASP A 48 4.91 -0.28 12.90
CA ASP A 48 4.37 -1.40 12.14
C ASP A 48 3.90 -1.02 10.73
N LEU A 49 4.54 -0.05 10.11
CA LEU A 49 4.28 0.29 8.71
C LEU A 49 4.78 -0.79 7.75
N PRO A 50 4.07 -1.02 6.62
CA PRO A 50 2.75 -0.49 6.29
C PRO A 50 1.63 -1.09 7.15
N GLY A 51 0.49 -0.38 7.26
CA GLY A 51 -0.70 -0.92 7.93
C GLY A 51 -1.19 -2.17 7.21
N ARG A 52 -1.51 -3.21 7.99
CA ARG A 52 -1.94 -4.51 7.48
C ARG A 52 -3.06 -5.07 8.35
N PRO A 53 -4.00 -5.83 7.76
CA PRO A 53 -4.96 -6.55 8.56
C PRO A 53 -4.27 -7.64 9.39
N LEU A 54 -4.86 -8.02 10.52
CA LEU A 54 -4.33 -9.11 11.34
C LEU A 54 -4.41 -10.46 10.62
N ARG A 55 -5.36 -10.61 9.72
CA ARG A 55 -5.56 -11.83 8.93
C ARG A 55 -5.70 -11.45 7.45
N PRO A 56 -5.18 -12.28 6.55
CA PRO A 56 -4.37 -13.47 6.81
C PRO A 56 -3.02 -13.15 7.44
N GLU A 57 -2.47 -14.11 8.17
CA GLU A 57 -1.14 -14.00 8.78
C GLU A 57 -0.06 -13.98 7.72
N LEU A 58 0.93 -13.10 7.89
CA LEU A 58 2.10 -13.06 7.01
C LEU A 58 3.03 -14.23 7.34
N ARG A 59 3.40 -15.00 6.33
CA ARG A 59 4.33 -16.13 6.45
C ARG A 59 5.41 -16.05 5.40
N HIS A 60 6.56 -16.62 5.71
CA HIS A 60 7.61 -16.79 4.71
C HIS A 60 7.09 -17.68 3.57
N HIS A 61 7.45 -17.38 2.32
CA HIS A 61 6.95 -18.11 1.15
C HIS A 61 7.20 -19.63 1.21
N THR A 62 8.28 -20.06 1.87
CA THR A 62 8.59 -21.49 2.04
C THR A 62 7.69 -22.19 3.06
N ALA A 63 7.00 -21.43 3.92
CA ALA A 63 6.06 -21.98 4.90
C ALA A 63 4.63 -22.12 4.35
N VAL A 64 4.37 -21.64 3.13
CA VAL A 64 3.06 -21.69 2.50
C VAL A 64 2.99 -22.94 1.62
N ALA A 65 1.92 -23.74 1.80
CA ALA A 65 1.71 -24.94 1.01
C ALA A 65 1.50 -24.61 -0.47
N ARG A 66 2.18 -25.34 -1.35
CA ARG A 66 1.96 -25.22 -2.79
C ARG A 66 0.80 -26.12 -3.22
N ARG A 67 -0.09 -25.59 -4.05
CA ARG A 67 -1.23 -26.33 -4.58
C ARG A 67 -1.35 -26.11 -6.08
N SER A 68 -1.88 -27.13 -6.76
CA SER A 68 -2.10 -27.05 -8.20
C SER A 68 -3.22 -26.07 -8.54
N PRO A 69 -3.01 -25.14 -9.51
CA PRO A 69 -4.08 -24.26 -9.98
C PRO A 69 -5.18 -25.01 -10.77
N ALA A 70 -5.00 -26.29 -11.03
CA ALA A 70 -6.01 -27.12 -11.69
C ALA A 70 -7.20 -27.46 -10.78
N THR A 71 -7.06 -27.31 -9.46
CA THR A 71 -8.14 -27.55 -8.49
C THR A 71 -8.80 -26.23 -8.06
N PRO A 72 -10.08 -26.25 -7.63
CA PRO A 72 -10.73 -25.04 -7.08
C PRO A 72 -9.97 -24.45 -5.89
N GLU A 73 -9.48 -25.30 -4.99
CA GLU A 73 -8.69 -24.89 -3.83
C GLU A 73 -7.37 -24.25 -4.26
N GLY A 74 -6.69 -24.83 -5.23
CA GLY A 74 -5.44 -24.31 -5.77
C GLY A 74 -5.64 -22.97 -6.48
N ARG A 75 -6.75 -22.80 -7.21
CA ARG A 75 -7.10 -21.52 -7.83
C ARG A 75 -7.38 -20.45 -6.78
N ALA A 76 -8.09 -20.79 -5.70
CA ALA A 76 -8.35 -19.87 -4.60
C ALA A 76 -7.05 -19.41 -3.95
N VAL A 77 -6.10 -20.32 -3.72
CA VAL A 77 -4.78 -20.01 -3.18
C VAL A 77 -4.01 -19.08 -4.12
N LEU A 78 -4.07 -19.33 -5.43
CA LEU A 78 -3.41 -18.49 -6.43
C LEU A 78 -4.00 -17.08 -6.45
N ILE A 79 -5.31 -16.94 -6.45
CA ILE A 79 -6.00 -15.64 -6.42
C ILE A 79 -5.63 -14.89 -5.15
N HIS A 80 -5.60 -15.56 -4.01
CA HIS A 80 -5.19 -14.97 -2.74
C HIS A 80 -3.74 -14.46 -2.80
N ALA A 81 -2.83 -15.25 -3.38
CA ALA A 81 -1.44 -14.84 -3.55
C ALA A 81 -1.31 -13.60 -4.45
N ILE A 82 -2.07 -13.54 -5.55
CA ILE A 82 -2.09 -12.37 -6.44
C ILE A 82 -2.64 -11.15 -5.70
N ALA A 83 -3.74 -11.30 -4.96
CA ALA A 83 -4.30 -10.21 -4.16
C ALA A 83 -3.30 -9.67 -3.14
N HIS A 84 -2.52 -10.56 -2.52
CA HIS A 84 -1.47 -10.15 -1.59
C HIS A 84 -0.35 -9.36 -2.28
N ILE A 85 0.07 -9.79 -3.48
CA ILE A 85 1.06 -9.07 -4.28
C ILE A 85 0.56 -7.68 -4.64
N GLU A 86 -0.70 -7.57 -5.08
CA GLU A 86 -1.30 -6.28 -5.44
C GLU A 86 -1.43 -5.37 -4.22
N PHE A 87 -1.81 -5.91 -3.08
CA PHE A 87 -1.85 -5.14 -1.82
C PHE A 87 -0.47 -4.59 -1.47
N ASN A 88 0.58 -5.40 -1.58
CA ASN A 88 1.94 -4.95 -1.35
C ASN A 88 2.40 -3.91 -2.38
N ALA A 89 1.94 -4.00 -3.63
CA ALA A 89 2.24 -3.00 -4.65
C ALA A 89 1.65 -1.63 -4.27
N ILE A 90 0.44 -1.60 -3.71
CA ILE A 90 -0.15 -0.36 -3.17
C ILE A 90 0.71 0.20 -2.05
N ASN A 91 1.14 -0.66 -1.12
CA ASN A 91 2.00 -0.25 -0.01
C ASN A 91 3.33 0.33 -0.50
N LEU A 92 3.96 -0.31 -1.49
CA LEU A 92 5.22 0.17 -2.06
C LEU A 92 5.06 1.52 -2.75
N ALA A 93 3.99 1.71 -3.51
CA ALA A 93 3.71 2.98 -4.18
C ALA A 93 3.48 4.11 -3.18
N LEU A 94 2.68 3.86 -2.15
CA LEU A 94 2.40 4.85 -1.10
C LEU A 94 3.66 5.19 -0.30
N ASP A 95 4.49 4.19 0.01
CA ASP A 95 5.76 4.39 0.69
C ASP A 95 6.69 5.28 -0.13
N ALA A 96 6.77 5.05 -1.45
CA ALA A 96 7.60 5.85 -2.33
C ALA A 96 7.13 7.31 -2.37
N VAL A 97 5.81 7.56 -2.48
CA VAL A 97 5.26 8.92 -2.47
C VAL A 97 5.56 9.63 -1.15
N TRP A 98 5.40 8.95 -0.03
CA TRP A 98 5.68 9.51 1.28
C TRP A 98 7.18 9.77 1.49
N ARG A 99 8.00 8.78 1.15
CA ARG A 99 9.41 8.76 1.55
C ARG A 99 10.27 9.74 0.77
N PHE A 100 10.00 9.92 -0.51
CA PHE A 100 10.83 10.74 -1.40
C PHE A 100 10.19 12.09 -1.66
N ASP A 101 10.91 13.15 -1.27
CA ASP A 101 10.51 14.53 -1.56
C ASP A 101 11.14 15.05 -2.85
N GLY A 102 10.71 16.22 -3.29
CA GLY A 102 11.29 16.87 -4.46
C GLY A 102 11.01 16.20 -5.80
N MET A 103 10.12 15.22 -5.83
CA MET A 103 9.75 14.51 -7.05
C MET A 103 8.73 15.32 -7.87
N PRO A 104 8.77 15.21 -9.22
CA PRO A 104 7.77 15.85 -10.05
C PRO A 104 6.37 15.26 -9.81
N GLN A 105 5.34 16.01 -10.20
CA GLN A 105 3.95 15.59 -9.96
C GLN A 105 3.61 14.26 -10.62
N GLN A 106 4.26 13.94 -11.73
CA GLN A 106 4.02 12.69 -12.45
C GLN A 106 4.57 11.44 -11.74
N TYR A 107 5.46 11.63 -10.77
CA TYR A 107 6.02 10.53 -9.99
C TYR A 107 4.96 9.83 -9.17
#